data_4ad1c940872bccbfef8eca22f791e0b5
#
_entry.id   4ad1c940872bccbfef8eca22f791e0b5
#
_cell.length_a   1.000
_cell.length_b   1.000
_cell.length_c   1.000
_cell.angle_alpha   90.00
_cell.angle_beta   90.00
_cell.angle_gamma   90.00
#
_symmetry.space_group_name_H-M   'P 1'
#
loop_
_entity.id
_entity.type
_entity.pdbx_description
1 polymer ?
#
loop_
_entity_poly.entity_id
_entity_poly.type
_entity_poly.pdbx_seq_one_letter_code
_entity_poly.pdbx_strand_id
1 'polypeptide(L)'
;MERLETMDAELSRPVNTPITEKPAATKPMDTKTGRASDAYKKAFWNVTRHKDFMTPEMKNALQEGVDSEGGYLVPDEFERTLVQGLNAATVIRANAHVITTSSGLHKIPVVASHGSAAWIDEEGAYTESDDVFGQVQLDAHKVGTIIKVSEELLNDAAFDLEGYISSEFARRIGDKEEDAFLNGNGSSKPTGILNATGGGEVGVTAASATAITADELIDLYFSLKAPYRKNAIWVLNDTTVKLIRKLKDNNGQYLWQPALRDGDVPTILGRPYFTSAYMPEAAAGAKTIIFGDLNYYWIGDRQGITFKRLNELFAGNGQVGFLASKRLDGKTVLPEAIKVLQQKSTAASGN
;
A
#
# COMPACT_ATOMS: atom_id res chain seq x y z
N MET A 1 -25.41 31.76 -84.43
CA MET A 1 -25.61 30.40 -83.94
C MET A 1 -24.53 29.96 -82.98
N GLU A 2 -23.29 30.37 -83.12
CA GLU A 2 -22.19 29.99 -82.23
C GLU A 2 -22.34 30.45 -80.76
N ARG A 3 -23.12 31.47 -80.45
CA ARG A 3 -23.25 32.02 -79.09
C ARG A 3 -24.28 31.25 -78.25
N LEU A 4 -25.17 30.48 -78.88
CA LEU A 4 -26.14 29.60 -78.18
C LEU A 4 -25.53 28.23 -77.84
N GLU A 5 -24.64 27.72 -78.69
CA GLU A 5 -23.93 26.45 -78.41
C GLU A 5 -22.92 26.55 -77.26
N THR A 6 -22.32 27.75 -77.12
CA THR A 6 -21.39 27.97 -75.93
C THR A 6 -22.15 28.12 -74.64
N MET A 7 -23.38 28.60 -74.60
CA MET A 7 -24.19 28.64 -73.39
C MET A 7 -24.74 27.28 -72.96
N ASP A 8 -25.10 26.43 -73.95
CA ASP A 8 -25.53 25.05 -73.65
C ASP A 8 -24.38 24.18 -73.17
N ALA A 9 -23.15 24.42 -73.61
CA ALA A 9 -21.97 23.72 -73.12
C ALA A 9 -21.57 24.11 -71.70
N GLU A 10 -21.88 25.33 -71.21
CA GLU A 10 -21.63 25.75 -69.79
C GLU A 10 -22.71 25.24 -68.87
N LEU A 11 -23.95 25.02 -69.32
CA LEU A 11 -25.03 24.47 -68.49
C LEU A 11 -24.93 22.94 -68.28
N SER A 12 -24.15 22.25 -69.11
CA SER A 12 -23.99 20.79 -69.04
C SER A 12 -22.79 20.33 -68.23
N ARG A 13 -22.02 21.23 -67.56
CA ARG A 13 -20.93 20.84 -66.67
C ARG A 13 -21.53 20.37 -65.35
N PRO A 14 -21.24 19.10 -64.88
CA PRO A 14 -21.61 18.71 -63.56
C PRO A 14 -20.86 19.61 -62.58
N VAL A 15 -21.60 20.29 -61.70
CA VAL A 15 -21.06 21.07 -60.61
C VAL A 15 -20.47 20.07 -59.64
N ASN A 16 -19.18 19.84 -59.80
CA ASN A 16 -18.38 19.04 -58.82
C ASN A 16 -18.11 19.96 -57.62
N THR A 17 -19.11 20.15 -56.77
CA THR A 17 -18.91 20.71 -55.45
C THR A 17 -18.15 19.66 -54.68
N PRO A 18 -16.90 19.92 -54.22
CA PRO A 18 -16.29 19.03 -53.28
C PRO A 18 -17.14 19.07 -52.02
N ILE A 19 -17.79 17.94 -51.70
CA ILE A 19 -18.37 17.69 -50.40
C ILE A 19 -17.19 17.62 -49.47
N THR A 20 -16.78 18.75 -48.90
CA THR A 20 -15.97 18.79 -47.68
C THR A 20 -16.88 18.40 -46.53
N GLU A 21 -17.31 17.15 -46.52
CA GLU A 21 -17.63 16.53 -45.24
C GLU A 21 -16.32 16.48 -44.47
N LYS A 22 -16.20 17.45 -43.56
CA LYS A 22 -15.22 17.40 -42.49
C LYS A 22 -15.42 16.01 -41.85
N PRO A 23 -14.45 15.11 -41.90
CA PRO A 23 -14.62 13.81 -41.24
C PRO A 23 -15.04 14.10 -39.83
N ALA A 24 -16.21 13.59 -39.44
CA ALA A 24 -16.64 13.61 -38.04
C ALA A 24 -15.45 13.08 -37.25
N ALA A 25 -14.95 13.90 -36.32
CA ALA A 25 -13.85 13.50 -35.47
C ALA A 25 -14.26 12.18 -34.83
N THR A 26 -13.75 11.07 -35.35
CA THR A 26 -13.87 9.77 -34.75
C THR A 26 -13.34 9.94 -33.34
N LYS A 27 -14.23 9.88 -32.34
CA LYS A 27 -13.81 9.77 -30.95
C LYS A 27 -12.77 8.65 -30.92
N PRO A 28 -11.62 8.87 -30.30
CA PRO A 28 -10.61 7.82 -30.16
C PRO A 28 -11.33 6.58 -29.63
N MET A 29 -11.25 5.49 -30.37
CA MET A 29 -11.85 4.22 -30.03
C MET A 29 -11.21 3.79 -28.73
N ASP A 30 -12.00 3.68 -27.66
CA ASP A 30 -11.50 3.23 -26.38
C ASP A 30 -10.98 1.81 -26.57
N THR A 31 -9.67 1.65 -26.58
CA THR A 31 -8.99 0.36 -26.74
C THR A 31 -8.94 -0.43 -25.43
N LYS A 32 -9.40 0.18 -24.34
CA LYS A 32 -9.46 -0.45 -23.02
C LYS A 32 -10.69 -1.32 -22.93
N THR A 33 -10.53 -2.56 -22.48
CA THR A 33 -11.60 -3.55 -22.30
C THR A 33 -11.85 -3.81 -20.82
N GLY A 34 -13.03 -4.32 -20.48
CA GLY A 34 -13.39 -4.70 -19.11
C GLY A 34 -13.44 -3.51 -18.16
N ARG A 35 -12.95 -3.68 -16.94
CA ARG A 35 -12.94 -2.67 -15.87
C ARG A 35 -12.07 -1.43 -16.18
N ALA A 36 -11.17 -1.53 -17.13
CA ALA A 36 -10.35 -0.42 -17.60
C ALA A 36 -11.06 0.49 -18.59
N SER A 37 -12.25 0.11 -19.12
CA SER A 37 -12.97 0.88 -20.13
C SER A 37 -13.66 2.11 -19.54
N ASP A 38 -13.73 3.19 -20.33
CA ASP A 38 -14.44 4.42 -19.93
C ASP A 38 -15.95 4.17 -19.76
N ALA A 39 -16.51 3.19 -20.49
CA ALA A 39 -17.91 2.78 -20.36
C ALA A 39 -18.16 2.16 -18.96
N TYR A 40 -17.27 1.27 -18.50
CA TYR A 40 -17.35 0.68 -17.17
C TYR A 40 -17.24 1.77 -16.08
N LYS A 41 -16.26 2.65 -16.20
CA LYS A 41 -16.05 3.76 -15.24
C LYS A 41 -17.29 4.64 -15.12
N LYS A 42 -17.86 5.08 -16.26
CA LYS A 42 -19.08 5.90 -16.29
C LYS A 42 -20.27 5.17 -15.70
N ALA A 43 -20.48 3.90 -16.07
CA ALA A 43 -21.56 3.09 -15.53
C ALA A 43 -21.43 2.91 -14.02
N PHE A 44 -20.24 2.60 -13.53
CA PHE A 44 -19.94 2.43 -12.12
C PHE A 44 -20.28 3.69 -11.29
N TRP A 45 -19.79 4.86 -11.72
CA TRP A 45 -20.02 6.11 -10.99
C TRP A 45 -21.46 6.60 -11.10
N ASN A 46 -22.15 6.36 -12.22
CA ASN A 46 -23.58 6.66 -12.33
C ASN A 46 -24.42 5.84 -11.36
N VAL A 47 -24.18 4.51 -11.30
CA VAL A 47 -24.86 3.63 -10.35
C VAL A 47 -24.51 3.98 -8.91
N THR A 48 -23.25 4.39 -8.69
CA THR A 48 -22.78 4.83 -7.37
C THR A 48 -23.47 6.13 -6.93
N ARG A 49 -23.74 7.06 -7.85
CA ARG A 49 -24.40 8.34 -7.55
C ARG A 49 -25.93 8.24 -7.54
N HIS A 50 -26.52 7.56 -8.52
CA HIS A 50 -27.98 7.49 -8.72
C HIS A 50 -28.46 6.03 -8.70
N LYS A 51 -29.27 5.66 -7.71
CA LYS A 51 -29.78 4.29 -7.50
C LYS A 51 -30.62 3.77 -8.68
N ASP A 52 -31.46 4.63 -9.26
CA ASP A 52 -32.56 4.25 -10.15
C ASP A 52 -32.25 4.45 -11.65
N PHE A 53 -31.06 4.91 -11.99
CA PHE A 53 -30.68 5.22 -13.35
C PHE A 53 -29.74 4.14 -13.95
N MET A 54 -30.24 2.91 -14.00
CA MET A 54 -29.49 1.81 -14.62
C MET A 54 -30.05 1.47 -15.99
N THR A 55 -29.42 1.97 -17.05
CA THR A 55 -29.77 1.56 -18.42
C THR A 55 -29.30 0.13 -18.70
N PRO A 56 -29.93 -0.61 -19.66
CA PRO A 56 -29.47 -1.93 -20.03
C PRO A 56 -27.98 -1.97 -20.45
N GLU A 57 -27.51 -0.90 -21.08
CA GLU A 57 -26.10 -0.75 -21.52
C GLU A 57 -25.15 -0.64 -20.33
N MET A 58 -25.51 0.13 -19.29
CA MET A 58 -24.75 0.22 -18.03
C MET A 58 -24.71 -1.11 -17.30
N LYS A 59 -25.85 -1.85 -17.30
CA LYS A 59 -25.92 -3.16 -16.69
C LYS A 59 -24.97 -4.15 -17.39
N ASN A 60 -24.94 -4.15 -18.70
CA ASN A 60 -24.04 -4.99 -19.50
C ASN A 60 -22.57 -4.60 -19.26
N ALA A 61 -22.25 -3.31 -19.21
CA ALA A 61 -20.89 -2.85 -18.91
C ALA A 61 -20.38 -3.29 -17.54
N LEU A 62 -21.27 -3.39 -16.54
CA LEU A 62 -20.91 -3.79 -15.17
C LEU A 62 -20.86 -5.30 -14.94
N GLN A 63 -21.35 -6.14 -15.87
CA GLN A 63 -21.39 -7.58 -15.68
C GLN A 63 -20.02 -8.24 -15.48
N GLU A 64 -18.96 -7.69 -16.06
CA GLU A 64 -17.58 -8.21 -15.93
C GLU A 64 -16.96 -7.95 -14.54
N GLY A 65 -17.56 -7.11 -13.70
CA GLY A 65 -17.04 -6.71 -12.40
C GLY A 65 -17.90 -7.08 -11.21
N VAL A 66 -18.81 -8.05 -11.34
CA VAL A 66 -19.66 -8.49 -10.21
C VAL A 66 -18.88 -9.48 -9.34
N ASP A 67 -18.71 -9.13 -8.06
CA ASP A 67 -18.13 -10.02 -7.06
C ASP A 67 -19.16 -11.06 -6.57
N SER A 68 -18.65 -12.20 -6.10
CA SER A 68 -19.47 -13.31 -5.52
C SER A 68 -20.34 -12.86 -4.32
N GLU A 69 -20.00 -11.75 -3.68
CA GLU A 69 -20.76 -11.15 -2.57
C GLU A 69 -21.79 -10.08 -3.05
N GLY A 70 -22.01 -9.95 -4.38
CA GLY A 70 -23.00 -9.02 -4.95
C GLY A 70 -22.61 -7.54 -4.96
N GLY A 71 -21.32 -7.23 -4.82
CA GLY A 71 -20.75 -5.89 -5.02
C GLY A 71 -20.18 -5.73 -6.43
N TYR A 72 -19.96 -4.49 -6.86
CA TYR A 72 -19.20 -4.22 -8.07
C TYR A 72 -17.73 -4.01 -7.73
N LEU A 73 -16.84 -4.61 -8.52
CA LEU A 73 -15.42 -4.30 -8.43
C LEU A 73 -15.18 -2.87 -8.90
N VAL A 74 -14.26 -2.18 -8.27
CA VAL A 74 -13.93 -0.80 -8.65
C VAL A 74 -13.26 -0.75 -10.02
N PRO A 75 -13.42 0.34 -10.80
CA PRO A 75 -12.67 0.55 -12.04
C PRO A 75 -11.17 0.50 -11.78
N ASP A 76 -10.39 -0.05 -12.72
CA ASP A 76 -8.94 -0.23 -12.56
C ASP A 76 -8.19 1.10 -12.31
N GLU A 77 -8.67 2.20 -12.89
CA GLU A 77 -8.11 3.53 -12.66
C GLU A 77 -8.32 4.01 -11.22
N PHE A 78 -9.52 3.80 -10.68
CA PHE A 78 -9.84 4.12 -9.29
C PHE A 78 -9.06 3.22 -8.32
N GLU A 79 -8.96 1.92 -8.60
CA GLU A 79 -8.16 0.99 -7.81
C GLU A 79 -6.69 1.44 -7.76
N ARG A 80 -6.12 1.85 -8.90
CA ARG A 80 -4.76 2.39 -8.95
C ARG A 80 -4.59 3.67 -8.14
N THR A 81 -5.54 4.60 -8.24
CA THR A 81 -5.54 5.85 -7.44
C THR A 81 -5.60 5.54 -5.95
N LEU A 82 -6.45 4.60 -5.54
CA LEU A 82 -6.57 4.19 -4.15
C LEU A 82 -5.30 3.49 -3.65
N VAL A 83 -4.68 2.61 -4.44
CA VAL A 83 -3.40 1.97 -4.09
C VAL A 83 -2.27 3.01 -3.98
N GLN A 84 -2.23 4.01 -4.87
CA GLN A 84 -1.28 5.12 -4.75
C GLN A 84 -1.52 5.92 -3.45
N GLY A 85 -2.77 6.19 -3.11
CA GLY A 85 -3.14 6.83 -1.85
C GLY A 85 -2.74 6.00 -0.63
N LEU A 86 -2.93 4.69 -0.66
CA LEU A 86 -2.48 3.77 0.39
C LEU A 86 -0.95 3.79 0.55
N ASN A 87 -0.20 3.73 -0.55
CA ASN A 87 1.26 3.80 -0.53
C ASN A 87 1.78 5.15 0.01
N ALA A 88 1.07 6.24 -0.30
CA ALA A 88 1.42 7.56 0.22
C ALA A 88 1.08 7.72 1.71
N ALA A 89 0.03 7.03 2.19
CA ALA A 89 -0.43 7.11 3.56
C ALA A 89 0.31 6.16 4.52
N THR A 90 0.99 5.12 4.00
CA THR A 90 1.59 4.05 4.81
C THR A 90 3.09 3.92 4.55
N VAL A 91 3.88 3.86 5.62
CA VAL A 91 5.34 3.71 5.55
C VAL A 91 5.73 2.27 5.23
N ILE A 92 5.07 1.31 5.88
CA ILE A 92 5.42 -0.11 5.71
C ILE A 92 5.09 -0.59 4.29
N ARG A 93 3.89 -0.34 3.78
CA ARG A 93 3.50 -0.74 2.42
C ARG A 93 4.39 -0.14 1.34
N ALA A 94 4.80 1.14 1.50
CA ALA A 94 5.66 1.82 0.53
C ALA A 94 7.07 1.20 0.40
N ASN A 95 7.54 0.53 1.45
CA ASN A 95 8.89 -0.04 1.52
C ASN A 95 8.91 -1.58 1.56
N ALA A 96 7.75 -2.24 1.69
CA ALA A 96 7.61 -3.69 1.76
C ALA A 96 7.47 -4.31 0.36
N HIS A 97 7.63 -5.63 0.29
CA HIS A 97 7.38 -6.38 -0.94
C HIS A 97 5.89 -6.73 -1.07
N VAL A 98 5.20 -6.14 -2.04
CA VAL A 98 3.76 -6.33 -2.27
C VAL A 98 3.54 -7.32 -3.41
N ILE A 99 2.78 -8.38 -3.16
CA ILE A 99 2.36 -9.36 -4.15
C ILE A 99 0.84 -9.38 -4.27
N THR A 100 0.34 -9.56 -5.49
CA THR A 100 -1.10 -9.75 -5.74
C THR A 100 -1.39 -11.21 -5.96
N THR A 101 -2.36 -11.75 -5.20
CA THR A 101 -2.76 -13.16 -5.28
C THR A 101 -4.22 -13.29 -5.68
N SER A 102 -4.53 -14.23 -6.57
CA SER A 102 -5.90 -14.44 -7.07
C SER A 102 -6.68 -15.51 -6.31
N SER A 103 -6.00 -16.44 -5.63
CA SER A 103 -6.66 -17.58 -4.97
C SER A 103 -5.89 -18.12 -3.76
N GLY A 104 -6.63 -18.68 -2.80
CA GLY A 104 -6.16 -19.58 -1.74
C GLY A 104 -5.02 -19.06 -0.83
N LEU A 105 -4.54 -19.93 0.00
CA LEU A 105 -3.32 -19.79 0.78
C LEU A 105 -2.12 -19.69 -0.16
N HIS A 106 -1.39 -18.59 -0.11
CA HIS A 106 -0.13 -18.46 -0.84
C HIS A 106 1.01 -18.92 0.05
N LYS A 107 1.66 -20.03 -0.35
CA LYS A 107 2.80 -20.60 0.36
C LYS A 107 4.09 -20.10 -0.29
N ILE A 108 4.90 -19.42 0.47
CA ILE A 108 6.19 -18.88 0.04
C ILE A 108 7.26 -19.82 0.59
N PRO A 109 8.02 -20.53 -0.25
CA PRO A 109 9.19 -21.26 0.21
C PRO A 109 10.27 -20.26 0.66
N VAL A 110 10.77 -20.43 1.85
CA VAL A 110 11.83 -19.61 2.43
C VAL A 110 12.99 -20.53 2.80
N VAL A 111 14.20 -20.12 2.50
CA VAL A 111 15.39 -20.82 3.00
C VAL A 111 15.55 -20.46 4.48
N ALA A 112 15.25 -21.39 5.36
CA ALA A 112 15.35 -21.18 6.80
C ALA A 112 16.81 -21.20 7.30
N SER A 113 17.70 -21.96 6.63
CA SER A 113 19.12 -21.94 6.84
C SER A 113 19.86 -22.33 5.57
N HIS A 114 20.97 -21.65 5.32
CA HIS A 114 21.87 -22.00 4.21
C HIS A 114 22.89 -23.06 4.64
N GLY A 115 23.16 -23.99 3.77
CA GLY A 115 24.29 -24.89 3.90
C GLY A 115 25.60 -24.13 3.91
N SER A 116 26.63 -24.71 4.47
CA SER A 116 27.98 -24.14 4.52
C SER A 116 28.93 -24.90 3.61
N ALA A 117 29.81 -24.17 2.89
CA ALA A 117 30.94 -24.76 2.20
C ALA A 117 32.12 -24.89 3.17
N ALA A 118 32.83 -26.01 3.12
CA ALA A 118 34.03 -26.24 3.90
C ALA A 118 35.26 -26.37 2.92
N TRP A 119 36.42 -25.94 3.39
CA TRP A 119 37.66 -26.23 2.72
C TRP A 119 38.03 -27.71 2.96
N ILE A 120 38.37 -28.42 1.91
CA ILE A 120 38.66 -29.85 1.94
C ILE A 120 40.07 -30.06 1.46
N ASP A 121 40.83 -30.89 2.14
CA ASP A 121 42.17 -31.30 1.70
C ASP A 121 42.09 -32.22 0.47
N GLU A 122 43.18 -32.38 -0.26
CA GLU A 122 43.24 -33.00 -1.59
C GLU A 122 42.69 -34.46 -1.64
N GLU A 123 42.57 -35.14 -0.51
CA GLU A 123 41.98 -36.46 -0.37
C GLU A 123 40.83 -36.49 0.66
N GLY A 124 40.32 -35.31 1.09
CA GLY A 124 39.28 -35.17 2.10
C GLY A 124 37.86 -35.48 1.61
N ALA A 125 36.99 -35.99 2.46
CA ALA A 125 35.59 -36.23 2.16
C ALA A 125 34.81 -34.89 2.13
N TYR A 126 33.91 -34.73 1.16
CA TYR A 126 33.01 -33.60 1.11
C TYR A 126 32.04 -33.63 2.32
N THR A 127 31.92 -32.48 2.98
CA THR A 127 30.94 -32.32 4.06
C THR A 127 29.60 -32.01 3.42
N GLU A 128 28.62 -32.88 3.61
CA GLU A 128 27.26 -32.65 3.16
C GLU A 128 26.65 -31.56 4.05
N SER A 129 26.05 -30.56 3.44
CA SER A 129 25.32 -29.49 4.14
C SER A 129 24.12 -29.10 3.32
N ASP A 130 22.94 -29.40 3.85
CA ASP A 130 21.67 -29.14 3.18
C ASP A 130 21.06 -27.79 3.58
N ASP A 131 20.41 -27.14 2.61
CA ASP A 131 19.56 -25.99 2.87
C ASP A 131 18.24 -26.47 3.51
N VAL A 132 17.86 -25.85 4.61
CA VAL A 132 16.55 -26.11 5.24
C VAL A 132 15.51 -25.13 4.68
N PHE A 133 14.50 -25.68 4.03
CA PHE A 133 13.39 -24.88 3.51
C PHE A 133 12.25 -24.82 4.52
N GLY A 134 11.86 -23.58 4.86
CA GLY A 134 10.64 -23.29 5.59
C GLY A 134 9.53 -22.84 4.61
N GLN A 135 8.31 -22.75 5.11
CA GLN A 135 7.20 -22.17 4.36
C GLN A 135 6.55 -21.06 5.17
N VAL A 136 6.47 -19.86 4.61
CA VAL A 136 5.64 -18.77 5.12
C VAL A 136 4.32 -18.80 4.37
N GLN A 137 3.22 -18.88 5.11
CA GLN A 137 1.87 -18.89 4.53
C GLN A 137 1.26 -17.51 4.69
N LEU A 138 0.80 -16.91 3.58
CA LEU A 138 0.00 -15.70 3.59
C LEU A 138 -1.48 -16.09 3.50
N ASP A 139 -2.24 -15.65 4.49
CA ASP A 139 -3.70 -15.78 4.56
C ASP A 139 -4.38 -14.59 3.87
N ALA A 140 -5.67 -14.41 4.08
CA ALA A 140 -6.41 -13.28 3.55
C ALA A 140 -7.39 -12.75 4.61
N HIS A 141 -6.95 -11.77 5.37
CA HIS A 141 -7.78 -11.09 6.36
C HIS A 141 -8.54 -9.94 5.71
N LYS A 142 -9.82 -9.80 6.05
CA LYS A 142 -10.68 -8.74 5.49
C LYS A 142 -10.56 -7.47 6.31
N VAL A 143 -10.18 -6.37 5.67
CA VAL A 143 -10.27 -5.01 6.20
C VAL A 143 -11.32 -4.23 5.41
N GLY A 144 -12.11 -3.42 6.06
CA GLY A 144 -13.13 -2.62 5.38
C GLY A 144 -13.65 -1.48 6.25
N THR A 145 -14.27 -0.52 5.59
CA THR A 145 -14.88 0.63 6.25
C THR A 145 -16.13 1.08 5.51
N ILE A 146 -17.00 1.80 6.22
CA ILE A 146 -18.19 2.42 5.65
C ILE A 146 -18.03 3.94 5.75
N ILE A 147 -18.21 4.62 4.62
CA ILE A 147 -18.32 6.08 4.54
C ILE A 147 -19.77 6.42 4.34
N LYS A 148 -20.27 7.42 5.08
CA LYS A 148 -21.64 7.93 4.93
C LYS A 148 -21.61 9.29 4.26
N VAL A 149 -22.47 9.49 3.27
CA VAL A 149 -22.62 10.74 2.52
C VAL A 149 -24.10 11.10 2.53
N SER A 150 -24.46 12.37 2.70
CA SER A 150 -25.84 12.81 2.62
C SER A 150 -26.37 12.74 1.18
N GLU A 151 -27.65 12.46 1.02
CA GLU A 151 -28.30 12.43 -0.30
C GLU A 151 -28.23 13.79 -0.99
N GLU A 152 -28.28 14.89 -0.23
CA GLU A 152 -28.14 16.25 -0.78
C GLU A 152 -26.78 16.45 -1.43
N LEU A 153 -25.70 16.00 -0.74
CA LEU A 153 -24.35 16.11 -1.28
C LEU A 153 -24.12 15.22 -2.51
N LEU A 154 -24.78 14.06 -2.58
CA LEU A 154 -24.72 13.17 -3.75
C LEU A 154 -25.39 13.79 -4.98
N ASN A 155 -26.44 14.57 -4.77
CA ASN A 155 -27.18 15.24 -5.84
C ASN A 155 -26.49 16.54 -6.31
N ASP A 156 -25.52 17.05 -5.53
CA ASP A 156 -24.71 18.20 -5.94
C ASP A 156 -23.70 17.79 -7.02
N ALA A 157 -23.91 18.30 -8.24
CA ALA A 157 -23.06 18.00 -9.38
C ALA A 157 -21.63 18.58 -9.24
N ALA A 158 -21.42 19.58 -8.39
CA ALA A 158 -20.13 20.20 -8.16
C ALA A 158 -19.24 19.39 -7.20
N PHE A 159 -19.84 18.42 -6.46
CA PHE A 159 -19.07 17.59 -5.51
C PHE A 159 -18.30 16.47 -6.22
N ASP A 160 -16.99 16.47 -6.06
CA ASP A 160 -16.14 15.37 -6.51
C ASP A 160 -16.23 14.17 -5.56
N LEU A 161 -17.24 13.33 -5.79
CA LEU A 161 -17.50 12.12 -5.02
C LEU A 161 -16.34 11.10 -5.16
N GLU A 162 -15.79 10.96 -6.35
CA GLU A 162 -14.72 10.00 -6.65
C GLU A 162 -13.46 10.31 -5.86
N GLY A 163 -13.00 11.55 -5.93
CA GLY A 163 -11.81 12.01 -5.19
C GLY A 163 -12.00 11.92 -3.67
N TYR A 164 -13.18 12.33 -3.16
CA TYR A 164 -13.49 12.25 -1.75
C TYR A 164 -13.50 10.80 -1.22
N ILE A 165 -14.22 9.90 -1.89
CA ILE A 165 -14.29 8.49 -1.50
C ILE A 165 -12.92 7.84 -1.57
N SER A 166 -12.13 8.12 -2.63
CA SER A 166 -10.77 7.59 -2.79
C SER A 166 -9.87 7.99 -1.62
N SER A 167 -9.82 9.28 -1.31
CA SER A 167 -8.96 9.80 -0.24
C SER A 167 -9.36 9.28 1.14
N GLU A 168 -10.67 9.24 1.45
CA GLU A 168 -11.15 8.75 2.74
C GLU A 168 -10.96 7.23 2.90
N PHE A 169 -11.15 6.43 1.86
CA PHE A 169 -10.86 5.00 1.95
C PHE A 169 -9.36 4.75 2.08
N ALA A 170 -8.52 5.44 1.29
CA ALA A 170 -7.07 5.33 1.40
C ALA A 170 -6.60 5.65 2.83
N ARG A 171 -7.09 6.75 3.41
CA ARG A 171 -6.75 7.12 4.78
C ARG A 171 -7.18 6.08 5.79
N ARG A 172 -8.46 5.69 5.81
CA ARG A 172 -9.02 4.80 6.84
C ARG A 172 -8.49 3.36 6.74
N ILE A 173 -8.34 2.84 5.52
CA ILE A 173 -7.78 1.52 5.30
C ILE A 173 -6.28 1.55 5.55
N GLY A 174 -5.56 2.57 5.07
CA GLY A 174 -4.14 2.76 5.28
C GLY A 174 -3.76 2.82 6.76
N ASP A 175 -4.51 3.58 7.56
CA ASP A 175 -4.33 3.64 9.01
C ASP A 175 -4.42 2.25 9.67
N LYS A 176 -5.38 1.44 9.25
CA LYS A 176 -5.55 0.08 9.79
C LYS A 176 -4.53 -0.92 9.26
N GLU A 177 -4.11 -0.79 8.01
CA GLU A 177 -3.03 -1.59 7.44
C GLU A 177 -1.71 -1.29 8.15
N GLU A 178 -1.35 -0.01 8.32
CA GLU A 178 -0.10 0.40 8.99
C GLU A 178 -0.04 -0.11 10.43
N ASP A 179 -1.13 0.08 11.20
CA ASP A 179 -1.21 -0.47 12.56
C ASP A 179 -1.06 -2.00 12.56
N ALA A 180 -1.73 -2.70 11.64
CA ALA A 180 -1.66 -4.16 11.57
C ALA A 180 -0.27 -4.67 11.14
N PHE A 181 0.40 -3.99 10.20
CA PHE A 181 1.75 -4.36 9.76
C PHE A 181 2.81 -4.11 10.83
N LEU A 182 2.59 -3.16 11.72
CA LEU A 182 3.48 -2.91 12.86
C LEU A 182 3.12 -3.78 14.07
N ASN A 183 1.87 -3.75 14.53
CA ASN A 183 1.43 -4.27 15.82
C ASN A 183 0.53 -5.51 15.72
N GLY A 184 0.27 -6.03 14.52
CA GLY A 184 -0.66 -7.15 14.33
C GLY A 184 -0.19 -8.42 15.01
N ASN A 185 -1.14 -9.19 15.55
CA ASN A 185 -0.86 -10.43 16.28
C ASN A 185 -0.98 -11.71 15.41
N GLY A 186 -1.29 -11.58 14.10
CA GLY A 186 -1.46 -12.72 13.20
C GLY A 186 -2.78 -13.49 13.37
N SER A 187 -3.69 -13.02 14.24
CA SER A 187 -4.99 -13.62 14.43
C SER A 187 -6.07 -12.69 13.87
N SER A 188 -6.75 -13.09 12.80
CA SER A 188 -7.74 -12.28 12.07
C SER A 188 -7.20 -10.96 11.49
N LYS A 189 -5.90 -10.75 11.52
CA LYS A 189 -5.16 -9.62 10.97
C LYS A 189 -3.71 -10.02 10.69
N PRO A 190 -2.96 -9.24 9.86
CA PRO A 190 -1.57 -9.49 9.55
C PRO A 190 -0.69 -9.72 10.79
N THR A 191 0.42 -10.42 10.61
CA THR A 191 1.47 -10.52 11.62
C THR A 191 2.38 -9.30 11.51
N GLY A 192 2.36 -8.46 12.54
CA GLY A 192 3.14 -7.23 12.58
C GLY A 192 4.64 -7.47 12.79
N ILE A 193 5.45 -6.52 12.33
CA ILE A 193 6.92 -6.55 12.49
C ILE A 193 7.33 -6.56 13.95
N LEU A 194 6.58 -5.88 14.82
CA LEU A 194 6.86 -5.81 16.26
C LEU A 194 6.36 -7.02 17.05
N ASN A 195 5.64 -7.95 16.40
CA ASN A 195 5.17 -9.15 17.07
C ASN A 195 6.35 -9.98 17.61
N ALA A 196 6.17 -10.59 18.78
CA ALA A 196 7.18 -11.46 19.38
C ALA A 196 7.39 -12.75 18.58
N THR A 197 6.31 -13.25 17.94
CA THR A 197 6.33 -14.48 17.13
C THR A 197 6.11 -14.12 15.67
N GLY A 198 7.08 -14.41 14.82
CA GLY A 198 6.99 -14.16 13.37
C GLY A 198 7.17 -12.69 12.95
N GLY A 199 7.56 -11.80 13.86
CA GLY A 199 7.98 -10.44 13.57
C GLY A 199 9.50 -10.32 13.37
N GLY A 200 10.04 -9.10 13.47
CA GLY A 200 11.48 -8.83 13.45
C GLY A 200 12.16 -9.30 14.75
N GLU A 201 13.44 -9.62 14.67
CA GLU A 201 14.24 -10.04 15.81
C GLU A 201 14.66 -8.86 16.68
N VAL A 202 14.74 -9.08 18.00
CA VAL A 202 15.30 -8.09 18.93
C VAL A 202 16.82 -8.05 18.73
N GLY A 203 17.30 -6.94 18.15
CA GLY A 203 18.72 -6.71 17.94
C GLY A 203 19.42 -6.14 19.16
N VAL A 204 18.73 -5.24 19.88
CA VAL A 204 19.24 -4.56 21.08
C VAL A 204 18.13 -4.41 22.10
N THR A 205 18.46 -4.65 23.36
CA THR A 205 17.62 -4.29 24.51
C THR A 205 18.23 -3.07 25.18
N ALA A 206 17.48 -1.96 25.21
CA ALA A 206 17.95 -0.72 25.81
C ALA A 206 18.21 -0.86 27.32
N ALA A 207 19.15 -0.10 27.81
CA ALA A 207 19.49 -0.06 29.25
C ALA A 207 18.40 0.64 30.07
N SER A 208 17.65 1.57 29.44
CA SER A 208 16.56 2.34 30.05
C SER A 208 15.19 1.88 29.55
N ALA A 209 14.16 2.12 30.33
CA ALA A 209 12.77 1.88 29.94
C ALA A 209 12.19 3.01 29.04
N THR A 210 12.78 4.22 29.08
CA THR A 210 12.21 5.42 28.43
C THR A 210 13.23 6.28 27.71
N ALA A 211 14.53 6.01 27.87
CA ALA A 211 15.61 6.72 27.20
C ALA A 211 16.29 5.83 26.17
N ILE A 212 16.91 6.46 25.19
CA ILE A 212 17.70 5.80 24.13
C ILE A 212 19.05 6.51 24.10
N THR A 213 20.13 5.74 23.97
CA THR A 213 21.49 6.26 23.86
C THR A 213 22.00 6.18 22.41
N ALA A 214 23.06 6.95 22.11
CA ALA A 214 23.71 6.90 20.81
C ALA A 214 24.36 5.53 20.54
N ASP A 215 24.93 4.91 21.60
CA ASP A 215 25.58 3.61 21.52
C ASP A 215 24.55 2.52 21.15
N GLU A 216 23.34 2.55 21.73
CA GLU A 216 22.27 1.61 21.40
C GLU A 216 21.82 1.70 19.93
N LEU A 217 21.87 2.89 19.33
CA LEU A 217 21.59 3.06 17.89
C LEU A 217 22.71 2.46 17.04
N ILE A 218 23.95 2.65 17.44
CA ILE A 218 25.13 2.05 16.78
C ILE A 218 25.08 0.53 16.91
N ASP A 219 24.79 0.01 18.10
CA ASP A 219 24.65 -1.42 18.33
C ASP A 219 23.53 -2.03 17.48
N LEU A 220 22.39 -1.35 17.38
CA LEU A 220 21.29 -1.80 16.54
C LEU A 220 21.69 -1.81 15.04
N TYR A 221 22.41 -0.80 14.58
CA TYR A 221 22.92 -0.74 13.22
C TYR A 221 23.83 -1.92 12.91
N PHE A 222 24.74 -2.27 13.83
CA PHE A 222 25.69 -3.36 13.63
C PHE A 222 25.11 -4.75 13.96
N SER A 223 24.01 -4.85 14.67
CA SER A 223 23.28 -6.12 14.88
C SER A 223 22.70 -6.69 13.59
N LEU A 224 22.44 -5.83 12.58
CA LEU A 224 22.00 -6.26 11.28
C LEU A 224 23.18 -6.73 10.43
N LYS A 225 23.06 -7.88 9.78
CA LYS A 225 24.10 -8.41 8.87
C LYS A 225 24.37 -7.46 7.69
N ALA A 226 25.63 -7.38 7.26
CA ALA A 226 26.06 -6.45 6.21
C ALA A 226 25.24 -6.49 4.90
N PRO A 227 24.83 -7.66 4.36
CA PRO A 227 24.04 -7.73 3.13
C PRO A 227 22.71 -6.95 3.22
N TYR A 228 22.03 -7.00 4.37
CA TYR A 228 20.74 -6.34 4.54
C TYR A 228 20.86 -4.84 4.81
N ARG A 229 22.01 -4.36 5.33
CA ARG A 229 22.25 -2.94 5.62
C ARG A 229 22.18 -2.03 4.39
N LYS A 230 22.41 -2.59 3.19
CA LYS A 230 22.41 -1.80 1.95
C LYS A 230 21.06 -1.12 1.68
N ASN A 231 19.98 -1.82 1.93
CA ASN A 231 18.61 -1.31 1.70
C ASN A 231 17.84 -1.04 3.00
N ALA A 232 18.55 -1.11 4.14
CA ALA A 232 17.93 -0.93 5.43
C ALA A 232 17.46 0.50 5.63
N ILE A 233 16.29 0.62 6.27
CA ILE A 233 15.68 1.87 6.69
C ILE A 233 15.36 1.83 8.18
N TRP A 234 15.22 3.01 8.77
CA TRP A 234 14.74 3.16 10.13
C TRP A 234 13.26 3.48 10.13
N VAL A 235 12.49 2.85 11.02
CA VAL A 235 11.09 3.20 11.26
C VAL A 235 10.89 3.39 12.76
N LEU A 236 10.38 4.56 13.14
CA LEU A 236 10.23 4.95 14.55
C LEU A 236 9.10 5.97 14.71
N ASN A 237 8.69 6.21 15.96
CA ASN A 237 7.71 7.25 16.27
C ASN A 237 8.38 8.65 16.24
N ASP A 238 7.62 9.69 15.92
CA ASP A 238 8.11 11.07 15.91
C ASP A 238 8.62 11.51 17.30
N THR A 239 7.98 11.05 18.38
CA THR A 239 8.45 11.26 19.76
C THR A 239 9.82 10.65 20.00
N THR A 240 10.09 9.48 19.42
CA THR A 240 11.40 8.79 19.49
C THR A 240 12.45 9.55 18.69
N VAL A 241 12.11 10.08 17.49
CA VAL A 241 13.00 10.99 16.74
C VAL A 241 13.40 12.18 17.58
N LYS A 242 12.43 12.80 18.28
CA LYS A 242 12.70 13.93 19.20
C LYS A 242 13.67 13.55 20.31
N LEU A 243 13.57 12.34 20.87
CA LEU A 243 14.52 11.86 21.90
C LEU A 243 15.92 11.72 21.31
N ILE A 244 16.06 11.10 20.14
CA ILE A 244 17.34 10.90 19.46
C ILE A 244 17.98 12.25 19.09
N ARG A 245 17.19 13.21 18.58
CA ARG A 245 17.68 14.56 18.27
C ARG A 245 18.17 15.35 19.47
N LYS A 246 17.70 15.02 20.67
CA LYS A 246 18.12 15.66 21.91
C LYS A 246 19.39 15.06 22.54
N LEU A 247 19.95 14.01 21.94
CA LEU A 247 21.20 13.42 22.39
C LEU A 247 22.33 14.45 22.26
N LYS A 248 23.10 14.59 23.33
CA LYS A 248 24.22 15.55 23.46
C LYS A 248 25.50 14.81 23.78
N ASP A 249 26.61 15.38 23.36
CA ASP A 249 27.93 14.96 23.80
C ASP A 249 28.24 15.47 25.23
N ASN A 250 29.41 15.11 25.77
CA ASN A 250 29.87 15.56 27.08
C ASN A 250 30.06 17.08 27.18
N ASN A 251 30.14 17.77 26.05
CA ASN A 251 30.29 19.24 25.99
C ASN A 251 28.92 19.95 25.82
N GLY A 252 27.82 19.21 25.81
CA GLY A 252 26.46 19.73 25.66
C GLY A 252 26.03 20.03 24.21
N GLN A 253 26.84 19.66 23.22
CA GLN A 253 26.50 19.82 21.81
C GLN A 253 25.60 18.68 21.34
N TYR A 254 24.65 18.99 20.47
CA TYR A 254 23.78 17.96 19.88
C TYR A 254 24.58 17.06 18.94
N LEU A 255 24.51 15.75 19.15
CA LEU A 255 25.20 14.74 18.35
C LEU A 255 24.64 14.66 16.92
N TRP A 256 23.35 14.87 16.77
CA TRP A 256 22.71 14.82 15.47
C TRP A 256 22.34 16.21 14.98
N GLN A 257 23.06 16.65 13.95
CA GLN A 257 22.74 17.87 13.23
C GLN A 257 22.04 17.49 11.92
N PRO A 258 20.80 17.94 11.68
CA PRO A 258 20.15 17.72 10.39
C PRO A 258 20.94 18.42 9.27
N ALA A 259 20.96 17.80 8.08
CA ALA A 259 21.51 18.44 6.90
C ALA A 259 20.79 19.79 6.65
N LEU A 260 21.58 20.86 6.47
CA LEU A 260 21.07 22.22 6.21
C LEU A 260 20.52 22.39 4.78
N ARG A 261 20.53 21.35 3.95
CA ARG A 261 19.99 21.39 2.59
C ARG A 261 18.53 21.00 2.58
N ASP A 262 17.66 21.89 2.12
CA ASP A 262 16.28 21.58 1.77
C ASP A 262 16.25 20.50 0.68
N GLY A 263 15.56 19.40 0.95
CA GLY A 263 15.35 18.31 0.00
C GLY A 263 16.13 17.01 0.26
N ASP A 264 17.08 16.99 1.18
CA ASP A 264 17.76 15.74 1.57
C ASP A 264 16.83 14.88 2.45
N VAL A 265 16.71 13.61 2.09
CA VAL A 265 16.00 12.64 2.93
C VAL A 265 16.70 12.56 4.29
N PRO A 266 15.98 12.78 5.40
CA PRO A 266 16.60 12.75 6.71
C PRO A 266 17.16 11.37 7.02
N THR A 267 18.41 11.31 7.50
CA THR A 267 19.13 10.06 7.73
C THR A 267 19.61 9.91 9.16
N ILE A 268 19.63 8.67 9.65
CA ILE A 268 20.30 8.26 10.89
C ILE A 268 21.41 7.29 10.49
N LEU A 269 22.64 7.55 10.89
CA LEU A 269 23.83 6.75 10.52
C LEU A 269 23.92 6.48 8.99
N GLY A 270 23.59 7.48 8.17
CA GLY A 270 23.63 7.38 6.71
C GLY A 270 22.52 6.54 6.07
N ARG A 271 21.49 6.17 6.83
CA ARG A 271 20.31 5.45 6.33
C ARG A 271 19.03 6.29 6.52
N PRO A 272 18.10 6.25 5.53
CA PRO A 272 16.87 7.02 5.63
C PRO A 272 16.03 6.55 6.81
N TYR A 273 15.31 7.48 7.43
CA TYR A 273 14.33 7.15 8.43
C TYR A 273 12.94 7.65 8.03
N PHE A 274 11.95 6.90 8.48
CA PHE A 274 10.54 7.21 8.30
C PHE A 274 9.85 7.22 9.67
N THR A 275 8.86 8.09 9.83
CA THR A 275 8.06 8.17 11.04
C THR A 275 6.69 7.57 10.82
N SER A 276 6.23 6.76 11.78
CA SER A 276 4.87 6.24 11.81
C SER A 276 4.26 6.51 13.18
N ALA A 277 3.03 7.02 13.18
CA ALA A 277 2.28 7.27 14.41
C ALA A 277 1.90 5.98 15.15
N TYR A 278 1.93 4.84 14.44
CA TYR A 278 1.61 3.53 15.00
C TYR A 278 2.81 2.81 15.62
N MET A 279 4.02 3.37 15.49
CA MET A 279 5.18 2.89 16.24
C MET A 279 5.00 3.24 17.72
N PRO A 280 5.28 2.28 18.64
CA PRO A 280 5.23 2.55 20.07
C PRO A 280 6.21 3.65 20.50
N GLU A 281 5.78 4.47 21.44
CA GLU A 281 6.63 5.42 22.11
C GLU A 281 7.58 4.71 23.08
N ALA A 282 8.64 5.42 23.56
CA ALA A 282 9.59 4.87 24.49
C ALA A 282 8.93 4.60 25.85
N ALA A 283 8.57 3.35 26.09
CA ALA A 283 7.96 2.84 27.32
C ALA A 283 8.56 1.48 27.67
N ALA A 284 8.43 1.09 28.92
CA ALA A 284 8.99 -0.17 29.42
C ALA A 284 8.54 -1.38 28.59
N GLY A 285 9.50 -2.15 28.10
CA GLY A 285 9.27 -3.34 27.27
C GLY A 285 8.81 -3.07 25.83
N ALA A 286 8.56 -1.82 25.46
CA ALA A 286 8.11 -1.45 24.12
C ALA A 286 9.22 -1.61 23.07
N LYS A 287 8.86 -2.04 21.88
CA LYS A 287 9.75 -2.09 20.71
C LYS A 287 9.60 -0.76 19.96
N THR A 288 10.56 0.13 20.10
CA THR A 288 10.43 1.55 19.71
C THR A 288 11.07 1.92 18.40
N ILE A 289 12.01 1.12 17.91
CA ILE A 289 12.75 1.36 16.68
C ILE A 289 12.82 0.06 15.89
N ILE A 290 12.56 0.17 14.59
CA ILE A 290 12.82 -0.88 13.60
C ILE A 290 14.01 -0.43 12.76
N PHE A 291 14.96 -1.32 12.51
CA PHE A 291 16.03 -1.12 11.55
C PHE A 291 16.21 -2.38 10.70
N GLY A 292 16.00 -2.28 9.41
CA GLY A 292 16.11 -3.44 8.53
C GLY A 292 15.69 -3.19 7.10
N ASP A 293 15.83 -4.21 6.28
CA ASP A 293 15.35 -4.22 4.90
C ASP A 293 13.91 -4.72 4.87
N LEU A 294 12.96 -3.79 4.70
CA LEU A 294 11.53 -4.09 4.67
C LEU A 294 11.08 -4.87 3.42
N ASN A 295 11.93 -5.06 2.41
CA ASN A 295 11.62 -5.98 1.31
C ASN A 295 11.42 -7.43 1.77
N TYR A 296 11.90 -7.77 2.97
CA TYR A 296 11.66 -9.07 3.60
C TYR A 296 10.37 -9.13 4.44
N TYR A 297 9.61 -8.04 4.49
CA TYR A 297 8.23 -8.06 4.94
C TYR A 297 7.31 -8.13 3.72
N TRP A 298 6.58 -9.22 3.57
CA TRP A 298 5.75 -9.45 2.40
C TRP A 298 4.29 -9.18 2.70
N ILE A 299 3.66 -8.44 1.81
CA ILE A 299 2.24 -8.10 1.86
C ILE A 299 1.56 -8.80 0.70
N GLY A 300 0.61 -9.69 0.99
CA GLY A 300 -0.23 -10.37 0.01
C GLY A 300 -1.56 -9.67 -0.13
N ASP A 301 -1.76 -8.93 -1.21
CA ASP A 301 -3.06 -8.36 -1.57
C ASP A 301 -3.87 -9.42 -2.33
N ARG A 302 -5.06 -9.76 -1.82
CA ARG A 302 -5.91 -10.76 -2.44
C ARG A 302 -7.15 -10.13 -3.01
N GLN A 303 -7.36 -10.35 -4.33
CA GLN A 303 -8.44 -9.76 -5.12
C GLN A 303 -8.42 -8.22 -5.06
N GLY A 304 -9.13 -7.58 -5.98
CA GLY A 304 -9.29 -6.13 -5.97
C GLY A 304 -10.14 -5.64 -4.80
N ILE A 305 -10.27 -4.34 -4.71
CA ILE A 305 -11.10 -3.69 -3.70
C ILE A 305 -12.56 -3.87 -4.08
N THR A 306 -13.36 -4.42 -3.17
CA THR A 306 -14.80 -4.56 -3.33
C THR A 306 -15.49 -3.31 -2.82
N PHE A 307 -16.38 -2.77 -3.63
CA PHE A 307 -17.16 -1.57 -3.32
C PHE A 307 -18.66 -1.88 -3.39
N LYS A 308 -19.40 -1.44 -2.36
CA LYS A 308 -20.84 -1.64 -2.28
C LYS A 308 -21.54 -0.40 -1.75
N ARG A 309 -22.57 0.04 -2.47
CA ARG A 309 -23.47 1.09 -2.03
C ARG A 309 -24.56 0.50 -1.11
N LEU A 310 -24.78 1.10 0.04
CA LEU A 310 -25.75 0.70 1.06
C LEU A 310 -26.87 1.76 1.09
N ASN A 311 -27.96 1.47 0.41
CA ASN A 311 -29.07 2.44 0.25
C ASN A 311 -30.03 2.44 1.45
N GLU A 312 -30.30 1.27 2.02
CA GLU A 312 -31.37 1.09 3.00
C GLU A 312 -30.89 1.32 4.43
N LEU A 313 -29.63 0.97 4.72
CA LEU A 313 -29.10 0.98 6.08
C LEU A 313 -29.13 2.34 6.76
N PHE A 314 -29.03 3.43 6.00
CA PHE A 314 -28.98 4.80 6.51
C PHE A 314 -30.06 5.70 5.93
N ALA A 315 -31.05 5.13 5.22
CA ALA A 315 -32.15 5.88 4.57
C ALA A 315 -32.94 6.72 5.55
N GLY A 316 -33.18 6.22 6.78
CA GLY A 316 -33.87 6.95 7.81
C GLY A 316 -33.20 8.26 8.28
N ASN A 317 -31.93 8.43 7.95
CA ASN A 317 -31.12 9.63 8.25
C ASN A 317 -30.84 10.50 7.01
N GLY A 318 -31.44 10.19 5.85
CA GLY A 318 -31.14 10.88 4.57
C GLY A 318 -29.69 10.69 4.12
N GLN A 319 -29.10 9.55 4.42
CA GLN A 319 -27.70 9.24 4.10
C GLN A 319 -27.56 7.94 3.30
N VAL A 320 -26.55 7.90 2.44
CA VAL A 320 -26.14 6.70 1.72
C VAL A 320 -24.78 6.24 2.26
N GLY A 321 -24.66 4.93 2.52
CA GLY A 321 -23.40 4.33 2.93
C GLY A 321 -22.62 3.79 1.74
N PHE A 322 -21.31 3.96 1.75
CA PHE A 322 -20.38 3.33 0.82
C PHE A 322 -19.46 2.41 1.60
N LEU A 323 -19.58 1.11 1.37
CA LEU A 323 -18.76 0.07 1.96
C LEU A 323 -17.61 -0.23 0.98
N ALA A 324 -16.38 -0.06 1.42
CA ALA A 324 -15.22 -0.64 0.74
C ALA A 324 -14.57 -1.70 1.61
N SER A 325 -14.15 -2.79 0.99
CA SER A 325 -13.39 -3.83 1.67
C SER A 325 -12.29 -4.39 0.78
N LYS A 326 -11.20 -4.80 1.42
CA LYS A 326 -10.02 -5.40 0.81
C LYS A 326 -9.60 -6.61 1.64
N ARG A 327 -9.00 -7.59 0.99
CA ARG A 327 -8.41 -8.74 1.68
C ARG A 327 -6.91 -8.72 1.51
N LEU A 328 -6.19 -8.85 2.61
CA LEU A 328 -4.73 -8.83 2.62
C LEU A 328 -4.17 -9.61 3.81
N ASP A 329 -2.91 -9.96 3.72
CA ASP A 329 -2.11 -10.43 4.86
C ASP A 329 -0.69 -9.85 4.76
N GLY A 330 0.03 -9.87 5.87
CA GLY A 330 1.41 -9.42 5.92
C GLY A 330 2.20 -10.25 6.92
N LYS A 331 3.40 -10.68 6.50
CA LYS A 331 4.31 -11.48 7.34
C LYS A 331 5.76 -11.18 7.04
N THR A 332 6.59 -11.25 8.07
CA THR A 332 8.04 -11.24 7.92
C THR A 332 8.49 -12.59 7.37
N VAL A 333 9.12 -12.57 6.21
CA VAL A 333 9.61 -13.76 5.52
C VAL A 333 10.96 -14.18 6.09
N LEU A 334 11.80 -13.20 6.43
CA LEU A 334 13.13 -13.42 6.98
C LEU A 334 13.36 -12.52 8.21
N PRO A 335 13.11 -13.03 9.43
CA PRO A 335 13.22 -12.23 10.65
C PRO A 335 14.60 -11.60 10.89
N GLU A 336 15.68 -12.27 10.51
CA GLU A 336 17.04 -11.76 10.67
C GLU A 336 17.35 -10.49 9.87
N ALA A 337 16.59 -10.21 8.80
CA ALA A 337 16.74 -9.02 7.97
C ALA A 337 16.12 -7.76 8.59
N ILE A 338 15.34 -7.90 9.67
CA ILE A 338 14.66 -6.82 10.37
C ILE A 338 14.98 -6.90 11.86
N LYS A 339 15.70 -5.91 12.36
CA LYS A 339 16.08 -5.82 13.79
C LYS A 339 15.24 -4.75 14.48
N VAL A 340 14.91 -5.01 15.74
CA VAL A 340 14.15 -4.06 16.57
C VAL A 340 14.91 -3.72 17.85
N LEU A 341 14.79 -2.48 18.31
CA LEU A 341 15.23 -2.04 19.61
C LEU A 341 14.06 -2.17 20.60
N GLN A 342 14.26 -2.96 21.63
CA GLN A 342 13.30 -3.13 22.71
C GLN A 342 13.75 -2.36 23.94
N GLN A 343 12.86 -1.55 24.50
CA GLN A 343 13.13 -0.88 25.77
C GLN A 343 13.22 -1.89 26.92
N LYS A 344 13.99 -1.56 27.94
CA LYS A 344 14.10 -2.37 29.15
C LYS A 344 12.72 -2.60 29.74
N SER A 345 12.37 -3.86 29.98
CA SER A 345 11.17 -4.19 30.75
C SER A 345 11.43 -3.82 32.22
N THR A 346 10.52 -3.10 32.84
CA THR A 346 10.48 -3.06 34.29
C THR A 346 10.04 -4.44 34.74
N ALA A 347 10.95 -5.22 35.35
CA ALA A 347 10.55 -6.45 36.02
C ALA A 347 9.38 -6.10 36.94
N ALA A 348 8.26 -6.81 36.81
CA ALA A 348 7.25 -6.77 37.84
C ALA A 348 7.99 -7.20 39.13
N SER A 349 8.12 -6.26 40.07
CA SER A 349 8.56 -6.60 41.43
C SER A 349 7.52 -7.56 41.96
N GLY A 350 7.79 -8.85 41.76
CA GLY A 350 7.03 -9.91 42.40
C GLY A 350 7.24 -9.79 43.92
N ASN A 351 6.17 -9.48 44.55
CA ASN A 351 5.98 -9.76 45.96
C ASN A 351 5.56 -11.21 46.10
#